data_1fa9324ef6f91b495c8b8c73017e49f2
#
_entry.id   1fa9324ef6f91b495c8b8c73017e49f2
#
_cell.length_a   1.000
_cell.length_b   1.000
_cell.length_c   1.000
_cell.angle_alpha   90.00
_cell.angle_beta   90.00
_cell.angle_gamma   90.00
#
_symmetry.space_group_name_H-M   'P 1'
#
loop_
_entity.id
_entity.type
_entity.pdbx_description
1 polymer ?
#
loop_
_entity_poly.entity_id
_entity_poly.type
_entity_poly.pdbx_seq_one_letter_code
_entity_poly.pdbx_strand_id
1 'polypeptide(L)'
;MKLISWNVNGLRACMNKGFKEFMDSVDADIFCVQETKMQREQAEFVFPGYEEYWNSAEKKGYSGTAVFSKVKPLNVTYGLGIDEHDKEGRVITAEYQDFYLVNVYTPNSQRGLERLDYRQVWEDAFRAYLLELDQLKPVLVCGDLNVAHREIDLKNWKTNRNNAGFTDEERAKMTELLTAGFTDSFRYLYPEKEGAYTWWSYMFKAREKNAGWRIDYWLVSNRWADRIEDSLIYADITGSDHCPVGLVLK
;
A
#
# COMPACT_ATOMS: atom_id res chain seq x y z
N MET A 1 -6.97 8.00 15.68
CA MET A 1 -7.53 7.37 14.47
C MET A 1 -6.63 6.22 14.06
N LYS A 2 -7.19 5.05 13.75
CA LYS A 2 -6.43 3.85 13.35
C LYS A 2 -6.76 3.48 11.89
N LEU A 3 -5.74 3.35 11.07
CA LEU A 3 -5.84 3.01 9.66
C LEU A 3 -5.01 1.75 9.37
N ILE A 4 -5.54 0.85 8.55
CA ILE A 4 -4.88 -0.40 8.15
C ILE A 4 -4.77 -0.46 6.62
N SER A 5 -3.66 -1.01 6.15
CA SER A 5 -3.43 -1.33 4.75
C SER A 5 -2.92 -2.76 4.61
N TRP A 6 -3.45 -3.52 3.66
CA TRP A 6 -3.05 -4.90 3.43
C TRP A 6 -3.14 -5.29 1.94
N ASN A 7 -2.02 -5.66 1.35
CA ASN A 7 -2.06 -6.39 0.08
C ASN A 7 -2.49 -7.83 0.36
N VAL A 8 -3.68 -8.19 -0.08
CA VAL A 8 -4.32 -9.48 0.25
C VAL A 8 -4.04 -10.59 -0.77
N ASN A 9 -3.37 -10.26 -1.87
CA ASN A 9 -3.04 -11.22 -2.95
C ASN A 9 -4.24 -12.09 -3.35
N GLY A 10 -5.38 -11.46 -3.53
CA GLY A 10 -6.68 -12.09 -3.80
C GLY A 10 -7.58 -12.11 -2.57
N LEU A 11 -8.55 -11.17 -2.51
CA LEU A 11 -9.39 -10.97 -1.32
C LEU A 11 -10.22 -12.21 -0.98
N ARG A 12 -10.81 -12.91 -1.97
CA ARG A 12 -11.58 -14.15 -1.72
C ARG A 12 -10.74 -15.24 -1.06
N ALA A 13 -9.49 -15.41 -1.50
CA ALA A 13 -8.59 -16.39 -0.90
C ALA A 13 -8.18 -15.98 0.52
N CYS A 14 -7.94 -14.69 0.75
CA CYS A 14 -7.56 -14.16 2.05
C CYS A 14 -8.73 -14.22 3.05
N MET A 15 -9.98 -14.04 2.61
CA MET A 15 -11.19 -14.22 3.43
C MET A 15 -11.24 -15.61 4.08
N ASN A 16 -10.86 -16.65 3.34
CA ASN A 16 -10.81 -18.03 3.85
C ASN A 16 -9.62 -18.30 4.77
N LYS A 17 -8.77 -17.31 5.02
CA LYS A 17 -7.52 -17.44 5.78
C LYS A 17 -7.39 -16.42 6.91
N GLY A 18 -8.52 -15.88 7.41
CA GLY A 18 -8.54 -15.03 8.58
C GLY A 18 -8.61 -13.53 8.33
N PHE A 19 -8.89 -13.08 7.09
CA PHE A 19 -9.04 -11.66 6.79
C PHE A 19 -10.11 -10.99 7.67
N LYS A 20 -11.30 -11.61 7.73
CA LYS A 20 -12.42 -11.05 8.49
C LYS A 20 -12.12 -11.00 9.98
N GLU A 21 -11.54 -12.06 10.52
CA GLU A 21 -11.16 -12.14 11.93
C GLU A 21 -10.15 -11.04 12.31
N PHE A 22 -9.17 -10.77 11.42
CA PHE A 22 -8.23 -9.68 11.65
C PHE A 22 -8.92 -8.33 11.54
N MET A 23 -9.74 -8.11 10.52
CA MET A 23 -10.48 -6.85 10.34
C MET A 23 -11.37 -6.53 11.54
N ASP A 24 -12.10 -7.53 12.05
CA ASP A 24 -12.96 -7.39 13.23
C ASP A 24 -12.12 -7.10 14.50
N SER A 25 -10.97 -7.78 14.66
CA SER A 25 -10.13 -7.66 15.85
C SER A 25 -9.38 -6.33 15.93
N VAL A 26 -8.92 -5.82 14.78
CA VAL A 26 -8.15 -4.57 14.74
C VAL A 26 -9.05 -3.34 14.88
N ASP A 27 -10.31 -3.47 14.51
CA ASP A 27 -11.36 -2.44 14.61
C ASP A 27 -10.90 -1.06 14.08
N ALA A 28 -10.33 -1.05 12.88
CA ALA A 28 -9.81 0.15 12.26
C ALA A 28 -10.92 1.12 11.84
N ASP A 29 -10.63 2.42 11.84
CA ASP A 29 -11.53 3.44 11.29
C ASP A 29 -11.60 3.35 9.77
N ILE A 30 -10.45 3.04 9.11
CA ILE A 30 -10.34 2.85 7.67
C ILE A 30 -9.45 1.64 7.40
N PHE A 31 -9.89 0.77 6.51
CA PHE A 31 -9.16 -0.43 6.09
C PHE A 31 -8.99 -0.43 4.56
N CYS A 32 -7.76 -0.40 4.10
CA CYS A 32 -7.39 -0.37 2.68
C CYS A 32 -6.83 -1.71 2.25
N VAL A 33 -7.21 -2.18 1.07
CA VAL A 33 -6.66 -3.41 0.50
C VAL A 33 -6.16 -3.20 -0.92
N GLN A 34 -5.12 -3.94 -1.27
CA GLN A 34 -4.54 -4.01 -2.60
C GLN A 34 -4.57 -5.46 -3.10
N GLU A 35 -4.51 -5.63 -4.40
CA GLU A 35 -4.65 -6.91 -5.08
C GLU A 35 -5.92 -7.68 -4.69
N THR A 36 -7.08 -7.02 -4.79
CA THR A 36 -8.37 -7.68 -4.55
C THR A 36 -8.61 -8.84 -5.52
N LYS A 37 -8.10 -8.73 -6.77
CA LYS A 37 -8.21 -9.73 -7.86
C LYS A 37 -9.64 -10.17 -8.11
N MET A 38 -10.60 -9.27 -7.90
CA MET A 38 -12.02 -9.54 -8.10
C MET A 38 -12.78 -8.25 -8.47
N GLN A 39 -13.94 -8.44 -9.08
CA GLN A 39 -14.92 -7.37 -9.28
C GLN A 39 -15.83 -7.29 -8.05
N ARG A 40 -16.36 -6.08 -7.74
CA ARG A 40 -17.24 -5.88 -6.58
C ARG A 40 -18.45 -6.82 -6.60
N GLU A 41 -19.03 -7.07 -7.77
CA GLU A 41 -20.21 -7.90 -7.95
C GLU A 41 -19.95 -9.38 -7.61
N GLN A 42 -18.70 -9.80 -7.53
CA GLN A 42 -18.29 -11.15 -7.13
C GLN A 42 -18.17 -11.31 -5.60
N ALA A 43 -18.30 -10.22 -4.83
CA ALA A 43 -18.20 -10.28 -3.39
C ALA A 43 -19.51 -10.81 -2.78
N GLU A 44 -19.45 -11.97 -2.14
CA GLU A 44 -20.54 -12.60 -1.37
C GLU A 44 -20.50 -12.22 0.12
N PHE A 45 -19.71 -11.20 0.46
CA PHE A 45 -19.52 -10.73 1.84
C PHE A 45 -19.78 -9.22 1.94
N VAL A 46 -20.13 -8.81 3.13
CA VAL A 46 -20.23 -7.41 3.53
C VAL A 46 -19.52 -7.22 4.87
N PHE A 47 -19.04 -6.01 5.11
CA PHE A 47 -18.42 -5.64 6.39
C PHE A 47 -19.33 -4.63 7.11
N PRO A 48 -20.18 -5.09 8.08
CA PRO A 48 -21.10 -4.21 8.78
C PRO A 48 -20.38 -3.03 9.43
N GLY A 49 -20.92 -1.83 9.26
CA GLY A 49 -20.33 -0.60 9.80
C GLY A 49 -19.28 0.06 8.91
N TYR A 50 -18.94 -0.54 7.75
CA TYR A 50 -18.06 0.05 6.77
C TYR A 50 -18.82 0.38 5.48
N GLU A 51 -18.58 1.56 4.93
CA GLU A 51 -18.86 1.85 3.53
C GLU A 51 -17.72 1.33 2.66
N GLU A 52 -18.03 0.86 1.45
CA GLU A 52 -17.09 0.18 0.55
C GLU A 52 -16.89 0.98 -0.73
N TYR A 53 -15.62 1.10 -1.13
CA TYR A 53 -15.21 1.75 -2.38
C TYR A 53 -14.24 0.83 -3.10
N TRP A 54 -14.54 0.48 -4.36
CA TRP A 54 -13.80 -0.50 -5.14
C TRP A 54 -13.30 0.10 -6.45
N ASN A 55 -12.05 -0.20 -6.79
CA ASN A 55 -11.47 0.09 -8.10
C ASN A 55 -10.88 -1.21 -8.66
N SER A 56 -11.62 -1.86 -9.52
CA SER A 56 -11.23 -3.14 -10.12
C SER A 56 -10.52 -2.92 -11.46
N ALA A 57 -9.56 -3.77 -11.79
CA ALA A 57 -8.94 -3.75 -13.11
C ALA A 57 -9.95 -4.17 -14.20
N GLU A 58 -9.78 -3.67 -15.41
CA GLU A 58 -10.52 -4.16 -16.59
C GLU A 58 -10.26 -5.65 -16.80
N LYS A 59 -9.02 -6.09 -16.61
CA LYS A 59 -8.64 -7.50 -16.65
C LYS A 59 -9.12 -8.22 -15.40
N LYS A 60 -10.05 -9.16 -15.56
CA LYS A 60 -10.58 -9.97 -14.45
C LYS A 60 -9.50 -10.78 -13.73
N GLY A 61 -9.60 -10.87 -12.41
CA GLY A 61 -8.68 -11.66 -11.59
C GLY A 61 -7.27 -11.07 -11.46
N TYR A 62 -7.10 -9.78 -11.73
CA TYR A 62 -5.83 -9.08 -11.71
C TYR A 62 -5.93 -7.76 -10.95
N SER A 63 -4.86 -7.38 -10.21
CA SER A 63 -4.76 -6.09 -9.52
C SER A 63 -6.01 -5.75 -8.68
N GLY A 64 -6.45 -4.49 -8.68
CA GLY A 64 -7.63 -4.02 -7.98
C GLY A 64 -7.33 -3.55 -6.56
N THR A 65 -8.02 -2.48 -6.15
CA THR A 65 -7.94 -1.91 -4.80
C THR A 65 -9.33 -1.72 -4.21
N ALA A 66 -9.43 -1.70 -2.88
CA ALA A 66 -10.67 -1.33 -2.20
C ALA A 66 -10.38 -0.57 -0.89
N VAL A 67 -11.32 0.25 -0.48
CA VAL A 67 -11.31 0.98 0.79
C VAL A 67 -12.59 0.66 1.54
N PHE A 68 -12.46 0.28 2.80
CA PHE A 68 -13.57 0.08 3.75
C PHE A 68 -13.44 1.15 4.83
N SER A 69 -14.44 2.00 5.00
CA SER A 69 -14.38 3.14 5.89
C SER A 69 -15.61 3.24 6.78
N LYS A 70 -15.39 3.40 8.09
CA LYS A 70 -16.47 3.71 9.06
C LYS A 70 -16.92 5.17 8.94
N VAL A 71 -16.03 6.03 8.48
CA VAL A 71 -16.32 7.45 8.26
C VAL A 71 -16.62 7.67 6.78
N LYS A 72 -17.78 8.22 6.48
CA LYS A 72 -18.14 8.53 5.09
C LYS A 72 -17.23 9.63 4.52
N PRO A 73 -16.48 9.38 3.43
CA PRO A 73 -15.71 10.42 2.77
C PRO A 73 -16.64 11.47 2.11
N LEU A 74 -16.13 12.67 1.94
CA LEU A 74 -16.82 13.76 1.22
C LEU A 74 -16.91 13.45 -0.28
N ASN A 75 -15.85 12.82 -0.81
CA ASN A 75 -15.76 12.44 -2.22
C ASN A 75 -14.81 11.24 -2.36
N VAL A 76 -15.00 10.44 -3.41
CA VAL A 76 -14.08 9.36 -3.78
C VAL A 76 -13.81 9.41 -5.28
N THR A 77 -12.54 9.36 -5.64
CA THR A 77 -12.09 9.31 -7.03
C THR A 77 -11.22 8.07 -7.27
N TYR A 78 -11.16 7.63 -8.52
CA TYR A 78 -10.49 6.40 -8.93
C TYR A 78 -9.46 6.71 -10.01
N GLY A 79 -8.26 6.15 -9.85
CA GLY A 79 -7.15 6.37 -10.77
C GLY A 79 -6.44 7.71 -10.56
N LEU A 80 -5.60 8.06 -11.54
CA LEU A 80 -4.81 9.29 -11.59
C LEU A 80 -5.42 10.35 -12.54
N GLY A 81 -6.52 10.02 -13.23
CA GLY A 81 -7.08 10.83 -14.32
C GLY A 81 -6.29 10.69 -15.63
N ILE A 82 -5.52 9.62 -15.78
CA ILE A 82 -4.70 9.31 -16.97
C ILE A 82 -5.13 7.93 -17.48
N ASP A 83 -5.80 7.89 -18.63
CA ASP A 83 -6.41 6.67 -19.18
C ASP A 83 -5.44 5.49 -19.29
N GLU A 84 -4.19 5.74 -19.67
CA GLU A 84 -3.15 4.72 -19.76
C GLU A 84 -2.83 4.07 -18.40
N HIS A 85 -2.95 4.82 -17.31
CA HIS A 85 -2.59 4.38 -15.95
C HIS A 85 -3.77 3.82 -15.15
N ASP A 86 -5.00 4.07 -15.59
CA ASP A 86 -6.20 3.85 -14.78
C ASP A 86 -6.94 2.53 -15.06
N LYS A 87 -6.44 1.71 -16.00
CA LYS A 87 -7.09 0.45 -16.42
C LYS A 87 -6.88 -0.73 -15.45
N GLU A 88 -5.92 -0.61 -14.55
CA GLU A 88 -5.53 -1.71 -13.66
C GLU A 88 -6.08 -1.58 -12.23
N GLY A 89 -6.96 -0.59 -11.96
CA GLY A 89 -7.62 -0.44 -10.65
C GLY A 89 -6.65 -0.21 -9.49
N ARG A 90 -5.63 0.65 -9.67
CA ARG A 90 -4.49 0.77 -8.76
C ARG A 90 -4.62 1.84 -7.70
N VAL A 91 -5.49 2.83 -7.89
CA VAL A 91 -5.56 3.99 -7.01
C VAL A 91 -7.01 4.31 -6.64
N ILE A 92 -7.27 4.47 -5.34
CA ILE A 92 -8.50 5.07 -4.81
C ILE A 92 -8.08 6.25 -3.95
N THR A 93 -8.69 7.41 -4.20
CA THR A 93 -8.54 8.59 -3.35
C THR A 93 -9.84 8.90 -2.66
N ALA A 94 -9.86 8.86 -1.34
CA ALA A 94 -11.00 9.26 -0.52
C ALA A 94 -10.70 10.61 0.15
N GLU A 95 -11.57 11.59 -0.09
CA GLU A 95 -11.48 12.91 0.53
C GLU A 95 -12.26 12.92 1.85
N TYR A 96 -11.57 13.25 2.93
CA TYR A 96 -12.18 13.51 4.23
C TYR A 96 -12.13 15.00 4.57
N GLN A 97 -12.73 15.40 5.69
CA GLN A 97 -12.79 16.80 6.10
C GLN A 97 -11.40 17.45 6.17
N ASP A 98 -10.43 16.75 6.76
CA ASP A 98 -9.12 17.33 7.11
C ASP A 98 -7.96 16.75 6.28
N PHE A 99 -8.17 15.70 5.49
CA PHE A 99 -7.12 15.00 4.74
C PHE A 99 -7.65 14.25 3.52
N TYR A 100 -6.74 13.90 2.62
CA TYR A 100 -6.96 12.89 1.59
C TYR A 100 -6.32 11.56 2.02
N LEU A 101 -7.02 10.47 1.78
CA LEU A 101 -6.47 9.11 1.85
C LEU A 101 -6.28 8.59 0.42
N VAL A 102 -5.08 8.16 0.10
CA VAL A 102 -4.76 7.52 -1.19
C VAL A 102 -4.31 6.09 -0.94
N ASN A 103 -5.15 5.14 -1.36
CA ASN A 103 -4.83 3.71 -1.37
C ASN A 103 -4.24 3.35 -2.72
N VAL A 104 -3.03 2.81 -2.74
CA VAL A 104 -2.28 2.54 -3.98
C VAL A 104 -1.72 1.13 -4.04
N TYR A 105 -1.77 0.55 -5.24
CA TYR A 105 -1.01 -0.63 -5.64
C TYR A 105 -0.11 -0.27 -6.82
N THR A 106 1.14 0.06 -6.53
CA THR A 106 2.12 0.47 -7.54
C THR A 106 2.42 -0.66 -8.52
N PRO A 107 2.55 -0.39 -9.83
CA PRO A 107 2.95 -1.41 -10.80
C PRO A 107 4.25 -2.10 -10.41
N ASN A 108 4.28 -3.43 -10.45
CA ASN A 108 5.51 -4.19 -10.28
C ASN A 108 6.32 -4.16 -11.58
N SER A 109 7.66 -4.01 -11.49
CA SER A 109 8.54 -4.02 -12.67
C SER A 109 8.67 -5.39 -13.34
N GLN A 110 8.18 -6.45 -12.68
CA GLN A 110 8.18 -7.84 -13.10
C GLN A 110 9.58 -8.46 -13.21
N ARG A 111 9.59 -9.79 -13.34
CA ARG A 111 10.83 -10.54 -13.54
C ARG A 111 11.47 -10.12 -14.86
N GLY A 112 12.78 -9.86 -14.85
CA GLY A 112 13.49 -9.36 -16.04
C GLY A 112 13.30 -7.86 -16.28
N LEU A 113 12.59 -7.16 -15.38
CA LEU A 113 12.37 -5.70 -15.42
C LEU A 113 11.60 -5.23 -16.68
N GLU A 114 10.75 -6.11 -17.22
CA GLU A 114 10.00 -5.83 -18.48
C GLU A 114 9.08 -4.61 -18.38
N ARG A 115 8.64 -4.24 -17.17
CA ARG A 115 7.78 -3.07 -16.92
C ARG A 115 8.50 -1.93 -16.20
N LEU A 116 9.82 -1.96 -16.06
CA LEU A 116 10.55 -0.93 -15.31
C LEU A 116 10.34 0.48 -15.90
N ASP A 117 10.47 0.63 -17.22
CA ASP A 117 10.30 1.93 -17.90
C ASP A 117 8.88 2.47 -17.70
N TYR A 118 7.85 1.63 -17.88
CA TYR A 118 6.46 2.01 -17.62
C TYR A 118 6.26 2.44 -16.17
N ARG A 119 6.81 1.68 -15.22
CA ARG A 119 6.72 2.00 -13.80
C ARG A 119 7.34 3.36 -13.48
N GLN A 120 8.48 3.71 -14.08
CA GLN A 120 9.11 5.02 -13.86
C GLN A 120 8.18 6.17 -14.27
N VAL A 121 7.54 6.06 -15.43
CA VAL A 121 6.55 7.05 -15.91
C VAL A 121 5.33 7.09 -14.99
N TRP A 122 4.83 5.95 -14.57
CA TRP A 122 3.70 5.85 -13.67
C TRP A 122 3.99 6.50 -12.29
N GLU A 123 5.17 6.28 -11.74
CA GLU A 123 5.57 6.86 -10.45
C GLU A 123 5.74 8.38 -10.54
N ASP A 124 6.21 8.93 -11.65
CA ASP A 124 6.26 10.38 -11.87
C ASP A 124 4.85 10.99 -11.90
N ALA A 125 3.92 10.35 -12.60
CA ALA A 125 2.52 10.76 -12.64
C ALA A 125 1.87 10.66 -11.26
N PHE A 126 2.13 9.59 -10.52
CA PHE A 126 1.62 9.40 -9.16
C PHE A 126 2.15 10.46 -8.19
N ARG A 127 3.44 10.77 -8.23
CA ARG A 127 4.03 11.83 -7.41
C ARG A 127 3.42 13.19 -7.72
N ALA A 128 3.25 13.54 -8.99
CA ALA A 128 2.60 14.78 -9.40
C ALA A 128 1.17 14.87 -8.86
N TYR A 129 0.40 13.80 -8.99
CA TYR A 129 -0.96 13.70 -8.46
C TYR A 129 -1.01 13.91 -6.94
N LEU A 130 -0.13 13.27 -6.18
CA LEU A 130 -0.07 13.44 -4.73
C LEU A 130 0.28 14.89 -4.33
N LEU A 131 1.17 15.54 -5.06
CA LEU A 131 1.56 16.93 -4.79
C LEU A 131 0.39 17.91 -5.04
N GLU A 132 -0.43 17.66 -6.06
CA GLU A 132 -1.64 18.46 -6.30
C GLU A 132 -2.63 18.33 -5.14
N LEU A 133 -2.87 17.10 -4.66
CA LEU A 133 -3.72 16.87 -3.49
C LEU A 133 -3.15 17.54 -2.23
N ASP A 134 -1.83 17.43 -2.02
CA ASP A 134 -1.16 17.98 -0.84
C ASP A 134 -1.22 19.51 -0.76
N GLN A 135 -1.40 20.21 -1.89
CA GLN A 135 -1.66 21.65 -1.90
C GLN A 135 -3.02 22.02 -1.27
N LEU A 136 -3.97 21.10 -1.29
CA LEU A 136 -5.34 21.34 -0.81
C LEU A 136 -5.50 20.88 0.64
N LYS A 137 -5.12 19.66 0.96
CA LYS A 137 -5.19 19.04 2.29
C LYS A 137 -4.00 18.10 2.48
N PRO A 138 -3.60 17.81 3.74
CA PRO A 138 -2.64 16.75 4.01
C PRO A 138 -3.06 15.43 3.39
N VAL A 139 -2.10 14.66 2.90
CA VAL A 139 -2.32 13.38 2.23
C VAL A 139 -1.74 12.24 3.08
N LEU A 140 -2.53 11.22 3.29
CA LEU A 140 -2.12 9.91 3.81
C LEU A 140 -2.08 8.93 2.64
N VAL A 141 -0.93 8.37 2.34
CA VAL A 141 -0.77 7.37 1.28
C VAL A 141 -0.52 6.02 1.92
N CYS A 142 -1.25 5.01 1.51
CA CYS A 142 -0.98 3.64 1.93
C CYS A 142 -0.99 2.67 0.77
N GLY A 143 -0.30 1.57 0.94
CA GLY A 143 -0.40 0.44 0.05
C GLY A 143 0.93 -0.23 -0.24
N ASP A 144 0.88 -1.11 -1.22
CA ASP A 144 2.04 -1.79 -1.75
C ASP A 144 2.72 -0.92 -2.80
N LEU A 145 3.86 -0.35 -2.43
CA LEU A 145 4.67 0.49 -3.33
C LEU A 145 5.66 -0.34 -4.15
N ASN A 146 5.67 -1.67 -3.99
CA ASN A 146 6.53 -2.58 -4.74
C ASN A 146 8.01 -2.15 -4.77
N VAL A 147 8.50 -1.54 -3.69
CA VAL A 147 9.90 -1.13 -3.54
C VAL A 147 10.35 -1.22 -2.09
N ALA A 148 11.50 -1.84 -1.84
CA ALA A 148 12.25 -1.68 -0.61
C ALA A 148 13.16 -0.45 -0.79
N HIS A 149 12.99 0.59 0.02
CA HIS A 149 13.66 1.88 -0.22
C HIS A 149 15.16 1.81 0.06
N ARG A 150 15.53 1.30 1.25
CA ARG A 150 16.92 1.24 1.72
C ARG A 150 17.38 -0.19 1.92
N GLU A 151 18.67 -0.39 2.07
CA GLU A 151 19.28 -1.72 2.33
C GLU A 151 18.72 -2.41 3.59
N ILE A 152 18.36 -1.63 4.60
CA ILE A 152 17.72 -2.10 5.84
C ILE A 152 16.29 -2.63 5.60
N ASP A 153 15.67 -2.31 4.46
CA ASP A 153 14.30 -2.67 4.15
C ASP A 153 14.14 -4.06 3.49
N LEU A 154 15.23 -4.80 3.31
CA LEU A 154 15.17 -6.20 2.87
C LEU A 154 16.35 -7.01 3.41
N LYS A 155 16.13 -8.32 3.59
CA LYS A 155 17.12 -9.20 4.21
C LYS A 155 18.39 -9.41 3.38
N ASN A 156 18.23 -9.65 2.07
CA ASN A 156 19.32 -10.05 1.19
C ASN A 156 19.59 -8.97 0.11
N TRP A 157 19.80 -7.73 0.52
CA TRP A 157 19.89 -6.59 -0.39
C TRP A 157 21.00 -6.73 -1.45
N LYS A 158 22.18 -7.30 -1.10
CA LYS A 158 23.31 -7.44 -2.02
C LYS A 158 22.97 -8.26 -3.25
N THR A 159 22.23 -9.37 -3.07
CA THR A 159 21.86 -10.27 -4.15
C THR A 159 20.60 -9.81 -4.90
N ASN A 160 19.88 -8.81 -4.38
CA ASN A 160 18.62 -8.31 -4.94
C ASN A 160 18.75 -6.93 -5.59
N ARG A 161 19.95 -6.33 -5.63
CA ARG A 161 20.13 -4.93 -6.09
C ARG A 161 19.60 -4.64 -7.51
N ASN A 162 19.56 -5.64 -8.37
CA ASN A 162 19.05 -5.49 -9.74
C ASN A 162 17.74 -6.24 -9.98
N ASN A 163 17.05 -6.64 -8.92
CA ASN A 163 15.77 -7.32 -9.01
C ASN A 163 14.62 -6.32 -8.87
N ALA A 164 13.46 -6.64 -9.47
CA ALA A 164 12.24 -5.86 -9.30
C ALA A 164 11.95 -5.62 -7.82
N GLY A 165 11.65 -4.37 -7.46
CA GLY A 165 11.44 -3.93 -6.08
C GLY A 165 12.70 -3.42 -5.36
N PHE A 166 13.90 -3.58 -5.97
CA PHE A 166 15.14 -3.07 -5.37
C PHE A 166 16.17 -2.60 -6.42
N THR A 167 15.73 -2.17 -7.58
CA THR A 167 16.60 -1.50 -8.57
C THR A 167 16.94 -0.09 -8.10
N ASP A 168 18.05 0.44 -8.58
CA ASP A 168 18.46 1.82 -8.25
C ASP A 168 17.41 2.83 -8.73
N GLU A 169 16.76 2.58 -9.88
CA GLU A 169 15.69 3.40 -10.45
C GLU A 169 14.45 3.43 -9.57
N GLU A 170 13.96 2.29 -9.12
CA GLU A 170 12.79 2.19 -8.23
C GLU A 170 13.05 2.88 -6.89
N ARG A 171 14.23 2.68 -6.32
CA ARG A 171 14.67 3.32 -5.07
C ARG A 171 14.80 4.82 -5.22
N ALA A 172 15.32 5.30 -6.36
CA ALA A 172 15.41 6.72 -6.66
C ALA A 172 14.03 7.38 -6.70
N LYS A 173 13.02 6.74 -7.34
CA LYS A 173 11.64 7.23 -7.35
C LYS A 173 11.03 7.31 -5.95
N MET A 174 11.30 6.33 -5.10
CA MET A 174 10.87 6.41 -3.69
C MET A 174 11.55 7.58 -2.96
N THR A 175 12.83 7.81 -3.19
CA THR A 175 13.55 8.97 -2.63
C THR A 175 12.96 10.29 -3.12
N GLU A 176 12.67 10.40 -4.42
CA GLU A 176 12.03 11.58 -5.01
C GLU A 176 10.65 11.85 -4.37
N LEU A 177 9.83 10.80 -4.18
CA LEU A 177 8.53 10.92 -3.53
C LEU A 177 8.65 11.43 -2.09
N LEU A 178 9.52 10.84 -1.29
CA LEU A 178 9.73 11.27 0.09
C LEU A 178 10.29 12.70 0.17
N THR A 179 11.25 13.04 -0.68
CA THR A 179 11.85 14.38 -0.73
C THR A 179 10.86 15.45 -1.18
N ALA A 180 9.87 15.06 -1.98
CA ALA A 180 8.83 15.97 -2.47
C ALA A 180 7.85 16.45 -1.39
N GLY A 181 7.82 15.82 -0.21
CA GLY A 181 6.99 16.29 0.89
C GLY A 181 6.30 15.22 1.74
N PHE A 182 6.78 13.98 1.69
CA PHE A 182 6.17 12.86 2.40
C PHE A 182 7.15 12.20 3.38
N THR A 183 6.60 11.76 4.50
CA THR A 183 7.30 11.06 5.57
C THR A 183 6.91 9.58 5.58
N ASP A 184 7.87 8.66 5.48
CA ASP A 184 7.67 7.24 5.76
C ASP A 184 7.44 7.06 7.27
N SER A 185 6.20 6.78 7.66
CA SER A 185 5.77 6.75 9.06
C SER A 185 6.56 5.74 9.90
N PHE A 186 6.89 4.58 9.30
CA PHE A 186 7.65 3.55 10.01
C PHE A 186 9.09 4.00 10.27
N ARG A 187 9.78 4.52 9.24
CA ARG A 187 11.16 4.99 9.40
C ARG A 187 11.27 6.30 10.20
N TYR A 188 10.21 7.07 10.27
CA TYR A 188 10.12 8.23 11.15
C TYR A 188 10.20 7.84 12.63
N LEU A 189 9.48 6.80 13.04
CA LEU A 189 9.46 6.30 14.42
C LEU A 189 10.60 5.31 14.71
N TYR A 190 10.95 4.48 13.72
CA TYR A 190 11.89 3.37 13.88
C TYR A 190 12.99 3.41 12.80
N PRO A 191 13.85 4.47 12.79
CA PRO A 191 14.79 4.73 11.69
C PRO A 191 15.80 3.60 11.46
N GLU A 192 16.20 2.89 12.53
CA GLU A 192 17.24 1.87 12.49
C GLU A 192 16.75 0.45 12.85
N LYS A 193 15.43 0.25 12.89
CA LYS A 193 14.87 -1.08 13.21
C LYS A 193 15.08 -2.05 12.06
N GLU A 194 15.97 -3.01 12.26
CA GLU A 194 16.23 -4.10 11.33
C GLU A 194 15.17 -5.19 11.39
N GLY A 195 15.10 -6.03 10.34
CA GLY A 195 14.23 -7.20 10.30
C GLY A 195 12.73 -6.91 10.27
N ALA A 196 12.35 -5.66 10.01
CA ALA A 196 10.98 -5.21 9.89
C ALA A 196 10.53 -5.29 8.42
N TYR A 197 9.80 -6.33 8.08
CA TYR A 197 9.38 -6.62 6.72
C TYR A 197 7.87 -6.78 6.64
N THR A 198 7.33 -6.62 5.42
CA THR A 198 5.89 -6.69 5.15
C THR A 198 5.53 -7.75 4.12
N TRP A 199 6.49 -8.25 3.36
CA TRP A 199 6.33 -9.27 2.32
C TRP A 199 7.41 -10.34 2.39
N TRP A 200 7.02 -11.59 2.13
CA TRP A 200 7.92 -12.76 2.05
C TRP A 200 7.49 -13.65 0.88
N SER A 201 8.46 -14.05 0.07
CA SER A 201 8.20 -15.05 -0.97
C SER A 201 7.63 -16.34 -0.36
N TYR A 202 6.70 -16.99 -1.06
CA TYR A 202 6.23 -18.33 -0.70
C TYR A 202 7.34 -19.41 -0.82
N MET A 203 8.42 -19.09 -1.53
CA MET A 203 9.52 -20.03 -1.75
C MET A 203 10.49 -20.08 -0.57
N PHE A 204 11.17 -21.22 -0.42
CA PHE A 204 12.30 -21.42 0.51
C PHE A 204 12.01 -21.12 1.97
N LYS A 205 10.74 -21.19 2.41
CA LYS A 205 10.32 -20.86 3.78
C LYS A 205 10.77 -19.45 4.20
N ALA A 206 10.66 -18.48 3.28
CA ALA A 206 11.18 -17.14 3.47
C ALA A 206 10.58 -16.47 4.71
N ARG A 207 9.28 -16.64 4.97
CA ARG A 207 8.61 -16.03 6.13
C ARG A 207 9.08 -16.64 7.45
N GLU A 208 9.25 -17.96 7.53
CA GLU A 208 9.79 -18.64 8.73
C GLU A 208 11.21 -18.16 9.07
N LYS A 209 12.03 -17.88 8.05
CA LYS A 209 13.40 -17.38 8.18
C LYS A 209 13.49 -15.86 8.30
N ASN A 210 12.37 -15.18 8.26
CA ASN A 210 12.28 -13.71 8.13
C ASN A 210 13.17 -13.14 7.00
N ALA A 211 13.22 -13.84 5.86
CA ALA A 211 13.90 -13.37 4.65
C ALA A 211 12.91 -12.54 3.81
N GLY A 212 12.53 -11.39 4.33
CA GLY A 212 11.47 -10.54 3.80
C GLY A 212 11.96 -9.21 3.26
N TRP A 213 10.98 -8.44 2.78
CA TRP A 213 11.11 -7.09 2.24
C TRP A 213 10.04 -6.20 2.86
N ARG A 214 10.36 -4.93 3.13
CA ARG A 214 9.39 -3.92 3.50
C ARG A 214 9.02 -3.13 2.25
N ILE A 215 7.87 -3.42 1.70
CA ILE A 215 7.36 -2.84 0.45
C ILE A 215 5.96 -2.24 0.58
N ASP A 216 5.31 -2.46 1.73
CA ASP A 216 4.04 -1.83 2.10
C ASP A 216 4.30 -0.67 3.06
N TYR A 217 3.67 0.46 2.81
CA TYR A 217 3.97 1.72 3.50
C TYR A 217 2.72 2.46 3.96
N TRP A 218 2.92 3.30 4.97
CA TRP A 218 2.15 4.48 5.24
C TRP A 218 3.05 5.71 5.09
N LEU A 219 2.72 6.57 4.11
CA LEU A 219 3.38 7.85 3.90
C LEU A 219 2.42 8.95 4.35
N VAL A 220 2.95 9.96 5.01
CA VAL A 220 2.18 11.06 5.58
C VAL A 220 2.78 12.38 5.09
N SER A 221 1.95 13.33 4.65
CA SER A 221 2.41 14.69 4.35
C SER A 221 3.28 15.23 5.48
N ASN A 222 4.43 15.80 5.17
CA ASN A 222 5.41 16.25 6.18
C ASN A 222 4.81 17.16 7.25
N ARG A 223 3.82 18.00 6.88
CA ARG A 223 3.14 18.90 7.84
C ARG A 223 2.24 18.17 8.85
N TRP A 224 2.02 16.87 8.67
CA TRP A 224 1.29 16.00 9.60
C TRP A 224 2.17 14.92 10.26
N ALA A 225 3.48 14.96 10.04
CA ALA A 225 4.39 13.97 10.61
C ALA A 225 4.34 13.92 12.15
N ASP A 226 4.13 15.03 12.82
CA ASP A 226 3.97 15.14 14.28
C ASP A 226 2.66 14.52 14.80
N ARG A 227 1.69 14.24 13.93
CA ARG A 227 0.47 13.51 14.26
C ARG A 227 0.65 12.00 14.27
N ILE A 228 1.74 11.48 13.75
CA ILE A 228 2.03 10.04 13.79
C ILE A 228 2.23 9.64 15.25
N GLU A 229 1.32 8.81 15.76
CA GLU A 229 1.40 8.23 17.10
C GLU A 229 2.11 6.89 17.06
N ASP A 230 1.75 6.03 16.09
CA ASP A 230 2.40 4.73 15.86
C ASP A 230 2.35 4.31 14.40
N SER A 231 3.28 3.43 14.03
CA SER A 231 3.36 2.78 12.71
C SER A 231 3.64 1.30 12.92
N LEU A 232 2.70 0.46 12.53
CA LEU A 232 2.63 -0.94 12.92
C LEU A 232 2.87 -1.87 11.73
N ILE A 233 3.58 -2.98 11.97
CA ILE A 233 3.71 -4.10 11.05
C ILE A 233 3.18 -5.34 11.76
N TYR A 234 2.11 -5.93 11.26
CA TYR A 234 1.45 -7.10 11.85
C TYR A 234 2.03 -8.39 11.25
N ALA A 235 3.34 -8.62 11.46
CA ALA A 235 4.09 -9.70 10.84
C ALA A 235 3.52 -11.11 11.11
N ASP A 236 2.84 -11.31 12.25
CA ASP A 236 2.24 -12.58 12.66
C ASP A 236 0.91 -12.87 11.97
N ILE A 237 0.29 -11.88 11.32
CA ILE A 237 -0.97 -12.05 10.59
C ILE A 237 -0.68 -12.69 9.23
N THR A 238 -1.27 -13.87 9.04
CA THR A 238 -1.14 -14.67 7.81
C THR A 238 -2.40 -14.56 6.95
N GLY A 239 -2.38 -15.15 5.76
CA GLY A 239 -3.50 -15.12 4.80
C GLY A 239 -3.08 -14.62 3.42
N SER A 240 -2.01 -13.84 3.37
CA SER A 240 -1.34 -13.34 2.17
C SER A 240 0.17 -13.54 2.32
N ASP A 241 0.93 -13.39 1.25
CA ASP A 241 2.40 -13.26 1.27
C ASP A 241 2.85 -11.88 1.80
N HIS A 242 1.93 -10.92 1.90
CA HIS A 242 2.11 -9.71 2.69
C HIS A 242 1.45 -9.83 4.07
N CYS A 243 1.91 -9.03 5.02
CA CYS A 243 1.20 -8.79 6.27
C CYS A 243 0.56 -7.39 6.26
N PRO A 244 -0.45 -7.16 7.12
CA PRO A 244 -1.02 -5.84 7.28
C PRO A 244 -0.01 -4.84 7.85
N VAL A 245 -0.15 -3.57 7.47
CA VAL A 245 0.54 -2.44 8.09
C VAL A 245 -0.47 -1.42 8.61
N GLY A 246 -0.16 -0.79 9.74
CA GLY A 246 -1.06 0.14 10.42
C GLY A 246 -0.44 1.52 10.63
N LEU A 247 -1.30 2.53 10.63
CA LEU A 247 -0.98 3.90 11.04
C LEU A 247 -1.94 4.31 12.13
N VAL A 248 -1.39 4.81 13.24
CA VAL A 248 -2.16 5.45 14.31
C VAL A 248 -1.85 6.93 14.33
N LEU A 249 -2.88 7.75 14.23
CA LEU A 249 -2.79 9.21 14.33
C LEU A 249 -3.44 9.72 15.61
N LYS A 250 -2.80 10.73 16.19
CA LYS A 250 -3.33 11.52 17.33
C LYS A 250 -4.64 12.20 17.00
#